data_7421edd27c076c4dd23945b5b9bf2464
#
_entry.id   7421edd27c076c4dd23945b5b9bf2464
#
_cell.length_a   1.000
_cell.length_b   1.000
_cell.length_c   1.000
_cell.angle_alpha   90.00
_cell.angle_beta   90.00
_cell.angle_gamma   90.00
#
_symmetry.space_group_name_H-M   'P 1'
#
loop_
_entity.id
_entity.type
_entity.pdbx_description
1 polymer ?
#
loop_
_entity_poly.entity_id
_entity_poly.type
_entity_poly.pdbx_seq_one_letter_code
_entity_poly.pdbx_strand_id
1 'polypeptide(L)'
;MKNIAYLIVLFIIISCKKDSDRIEIDNIDGYKVEKKFKNNTLVSSKTYDGDMLIWEILYNKNGIAKKATEFYPTGSIKSVSTLQKEPNHYYDIEYYESGEKQMMGESDFIKSRQSRLRRGAAIFYTKQQKISSILVFFNDGKEKEYLVRETILDTITDKILTDREYDPPALLK
;
A
#
# COMPACT_ATOMS: atom_id res chain seq x y z
N MET A 1 -13.81 75.39 -17.79
CA MET A 1 -14.38 74.04 -17.63
C MET A 1 -13.24 73.01 -17.55
N LYS A 2 -13.03 72.39 -16.36
CA LYS A 2 -11.88 71.52 -16.11
C LYS A 2 -12.30 70.10 -16.39
N ASN A 3 -11.66 69.46 -17.38
CA ASN A 3 -11.86 68.05 -17.66
C ASN A 3 -11.03 67.21 -16.66
N ILE A 4 -11.71 66.52 -15.79
CA ILE A 4 -11.09 65.55 -14.88
C ILE A 4 -11.06 64.18 -15.61
N ALA A 5 -9.87 63.78 -16.07
CA ALA A 5 -9.64 62.45 -16.60
C ALA A 5 -9.55 61.50 -15.45
N TYR A 6 -10.53 60.62 -15.32
CA TYR A 6 -10.48 59.50 -14.38
C TYR A 6 -9.52 58.44 -14.93
N LEU A 7 -8.34 58.36 -14.33
CA LEU A 7 -7.39 57.27 -14.56
C LEU A 7 -7.88 56.06 -13.78
N ILE A 8 -8.60 55.13 -14.45
CA ILE A 8 -8.95 53.83 -13.88
C ILE A 8 -7.69 52.98 -13.91
N VAL A 9 -6.99 52.91 -12.79
CA VAL A 9 -5.92 51.94 -12.57
C VAL A 9 -6.56 50.59 -12.31
N LEU A 10 -6.65 49.78 -13.35
CA LEU A 10 -7.09 48.41 -13.27
C LEU A 10 -5.98 47.59 -12.58
N PHE A 11 -6.07 47.43 -11.26
CA PHE A 11 -5.25 46.47 -10.53
C PHE A 11 -5.66 45.04 -10.97
N ILE A 12 -4.99 44.52 -11.99
CA ILE A 12 -5.03 43.10 -12.28
C ILE A 12 -4.27 42.44 -11.14
N ILE A 13 -5.01 41.98 -10.13
CA ILE A 13 -4.49 41.08 -9.12
C ILE A 13 -4.29 39.75 -9.86
N ILE A 14 -3.10 39.59 -10.44
CA ILE A 14 -2.61 38.30 -10.85
C ILE A 14 -2.43 37.51 -9.55
N SER A 15 -3.50 36.84 -9.11
CA SER A 15 -3.41 35.83 -8.09
C SER A 15 -2.58 34.69 -8.70
N CYS A 16 -1.26 34.83 -8.61
CA CYS A 16 -0.38 33.66 -8.74
C CYS A 16 -0.85 32.66 -7.67
N LYS A 17 -1.63 31.69 -8.07
CA LYS A 17 -1.76 30.45 -7.29
C LYS A 17 -0.33 29.93 -7.18
N LYS A 18 0.33 30.30 -6.10
CA LYS A 18 1.63 29.76 -5.74
C LYS A 18 1.39 28.27 -5.56
N ASP A 19 1.89 27.47 -6.51
CA ASP A 19 1.92 26.02 -6.40
C ASP A 19 2.67 25.70 -5.11
N SER A 20 1.94 25.53 -4.02
CA SER A 20 2.53 25.39 -2.71
C SER A 20 2.73 23.91 -2.44
N ASP A 21 3.93 23.44 -2.74
CA ASP A 21 4.42 22.24 -2.10
C ASP A 21 4.42 22.49 -0.59
N ARG A 22 3.73 21.64 0.18
CA ARG A 22 3.68 21.74 1.64
C ARG A 22 3.81 20.37 2.27
N ILE A 23 4.33 20.39 3.50
CA ILE A 23 4.35 19.21 4.37
C ILE A 23 3.46 19.54 5.56
N GLU A 24 2.55 18.64 5.86
CA GLU A 24 1.72 18.66 7.07
C GLU A 24 2.19 17.55 8.00
N ILE A 25 2.23 17.82 9.30
CA ILE A 25 2.60 16.84 10.32
C ILE A 25 1.45 16.70 11.30
N ASP A 26 0.95 15.49 11.41
CA ASP A 26 -0.11 15.10 12.35
C ASP A 26 0.43 14.09 13.37
N ASN A 27 -0.21 14.04 14.54
CA ASN A 27 -0.05 12.94 15.48
C ASN A 27 -1.36 12.17 15.57
N ILE A 28 -1.33 10.91 15.13
CA ILE A 28 -2.50 10.04 15.04
C ILE A 28 -2.20 8.77 15.84
N ASP A 29 -2.97 8.50 16.90
CA ASP A 29 -2.83 7.31 17.75
C ASP A 29 -1.39 7.08 18.28
N GLY A 30 -0.65 8.18 18.55
CA GLY A 30 0.73 8.12 19.04
C GLY A 30 1.79 8.07 17.93
N TYR A 31 1.40 7.95 16.68
CA TYR A 31 2.32 7.98 15.52
C TYR A 31 2.43 9.37 14.92
N LYS A 32 3.66 9.76 14.55
CA LYS A 32 3.89 10.97 13.75
C LYS A 32 3.63 10.64 12.28
N VAL A 33 2.73 11.40 11.63
CA VAL A 33 2.40 11.25 10.21
C VAL A 33 2.79 12.49 9.44
N GLU A 34 3.74 12.38 8.53
CA GLU A 34 4.14 13.43 7.61
C GLU A 34 3.40 13.26 6.27
N LYS A 35 2.64 14.25 5.85
CA LYS A 35 1.90 14.28 4.59
C LYS A 35 2.52 15.31 3.65
N LYS A 36 2.96 14.88 2.48
CA LYS A 36 3.50 15.78 1.44
C LYS A 36 2.44 16.04 0.38
N PHE A 37 2.19 17.31 0.13
CA PHE A 37 1.29 17.78 -0.92
C PHE A 37 2.10 18.46 -2.03
N LYS A 38 1.64 18.27 -3.27
CA LYS A 38 2.09 18.99 -4.45
C LYS A 38 0.86 19.55 -5.15
N ASN A 39 0.82 20.88 -5.39
CA ASN A 39 -0.34 21.53 -5.99
C ASN A 39 -1.65 21.16 -5.27
N ASN A 40 -1.65 21.18 -3.93
CA ASN A 40 -2.75 20.76 -3.06
C ASN A 40 -3.20 19.28 -3.17
N THR A 41 -2.49 18.46 -3.94
CA THR A 41 -2.75 17.03 -4.04
C THR A 41 -1.78 16.27 -3.13
N LEU A 42 -2.31 15.37 -2.30
CA LEU A 42 -1.49 14.48 -1.49
C LEU A 42 -0.71 13.55 -2.40
N VAL A 43 0.63 13.56 -2.32
CA VAL A 43 1.51 12.74 -3.15
C VAL A 43 2.22 11.65 -2.37
N SER A 44 2.48 11.88 -1.08
CA SER A 44 3.03 10.85 -0.19
C SER A 44 2.69 11.10 1.26
N SER A 45 2.73 10.02 2.05
CA SER A 45 2.73 10.11 3.51
C SER A 45 3.77 9.16 4.09
N LYS A 46 4.32 9.54 5.24
CA LYS A 46 5.26 8.75 6.03
C LYS A 46 4.76 8.67 7.45
N THR A 47 4.75 7.48 8.02
CA THR A 47 4.33 7.25 9.41
C THR A 47 5.54 6.78 10.22
N TYR A 48 5.72 7.37 11.39
CA TYR A 48 6.83 7.07 12.28
C TYR A 48 6.33 6.63 13.65
N ASP A 49 6.99 5.65 14.22
CA ASP A 49 6.91 5.28 15.63
C ASP A 49 8.17 5.84 16.33
N GLY A 50 8.01 6.93 17.10
CA GLY A 50 9.14 7.76 17.51
C GLY A 50 9.89 8.29 16.29
N ASP A 51 11.18 7.94 16.17
CA ASP A 51 12.01 8.31 15.01
C ASP A 51 12.09 7.24 13.92
N MET A 52 11.48 6.06 14.14
CA MET A 52 11.51 4.95 13.20
C MET A 52 10.43 5.13 12.13
N LEU A 53 10.83 5.13 10.86
CA LEU A 53 9.90 5.06 9.73
C LEU A 53 9.30 3.65 9.68
N ILE A 54 7.96 3.55 9.85
CA ILE A 54 7.24 2.27 9.79
C ILE A 54 6.42 2.10 8.51
N TRP A 55 5.96 3.21 7.92
CA TRP A 55 5.20 3.20 6.66
C TRP A 55 5.56 4.37 5.75
N GLU A 56 5.64 4.09 4.45
CA GLU A 56 5.66 5.10 3.40
C GLU A 56 4.60 4.76 2.35
N ILE A 57 3.73 5.73 2.03
CA ILE A 57 2.68 5.56 1.03
C ILE A 57 2.86 6.63 -0.05
N LEU A 58 2.86 6.21 -1.31
CA LEU A 58 2.80 7.08 -2.48
C LEU A 58 1.39 7.04 -3.06
N TYR A 59 0.85 8.20 -3.39
CA TYR A 59 -0.49 8.33 -3.94
C TYR A 59 -0.46 8.68 -5.42
N ASN A 60 -1.48 8.26 -6.15
CA ASN A 60 -1.74 8.73 -7.51
C ASN A 60 -2.57 10.04 -7.48
N LYS A 61 -2.81 10.61 -8.65
CA LYS A 61 -3.59 11.86 -8.80
C LYS A 61 -5.03 11.77 -8.28
N ASN A 62 -5.58 10.57 -8.13
CA ASN A 62 -6.92 10.31 -7.63
C ASN A 62 -6.94 10.11 -6.09
N GLY A 63 -5.79 10.27 -5.41
CA GLY A 63 -5.66 10.04 -3.97
C GLY A 63 -5.65 8.56 -3.57
N ILE A 64 -5.51 7.64 -4.53
CA ILE A 64 -5.42 6.20 -4.28
C ILE A 64 -3.96 5.85 -4.02
N ALA A 65 -3.68 5.03 -3.00
CA ALA A 65 -2.35 4.54 -2.70
C ALA A 65 -1.81 3.75 -3.91
N LYS A 66 -0.81 4.30 -4.60
CA LYS A 66 -0.14 3.67 -5.74
C LYS A 66 0.88 2.64 -5.28
N LYS A 67 1.58 2.94 -4.18
CA LYS A 67 2.57 2.06 -3.56
C LYS A 67 2.53 2.30 -2.05
N ALA A 68 2.58 1.23 -1.27
CA ALA A 68 2.80 1.29 0.16
C ALA A 68 4.00 0.42 0.51
N THR A 69 4.88 0.93 1.35
CA THR A 69 6.06 0.21 1.86
C THR A 69 6.00 0.20 3.37
N GLU A 70 6.10 -0.97 3.96
CA GLU A 70 6.21 -1.18 5.40
C GLU A 70 7.65 -1.53 5.73
N PHE A 71 8.13 -1.08 6.89
CA PHE A 71 9.50 -1.30 7.32
C PHE A 71 9.54 -2.06 8.64
N TYR A 72 10.58 -2.87 8.82
CA TYR A 72 10.95 -3.42 10.11
C TYR A 72 11.57 -2.34 11.01
N PRO A 73 11.62 -2.55 12.34
CA PRO A 73 12.31 -1.63 13.26
C PRO A 73 13.79 -1.40 12.92
N THR A 74 14.43 -2.34 12.23
CA THR A 74 15.80 -2.21 11.70
C THR A 74 15.93 -1.29 10.51
N GLY A 75 14.79 -0.81 9.93
CA GLY A 75 14.74 0.00 8.73
C GLY A 75 14.77 -0.80 7.42
N SER A 76 14.91 -2.13 7.48
CA SER A 76 14.77 -2.98 6.29
C SER A 76 13.30 -3.05 5.84
N ILE A 77 13.08 -3.31 4.55
CA ILE A 77 11.73 -3.41 3.98
C ILE A 77 11.07 -4.70 4.49
N LYS A 78 9.86 -4.57 5.07
CA LYS A 78 9.02 -5.68 5.50
C LYS A 78 8.01 -6.08 4.42
N SER A 79 7.35 -5.09 3.79
CA SER A 79 6.43 -5.37 2.70
C SER A 79 6.38 -4.23 1.69
N VAL A 80 6.06 -4.58 0.44
CA VAL A 80 5.76 -3.63 -0.63
C VAL A 80 4.48 -4.03 -1.30
N SER A 81 3.52 -3.11 -1.35
CA SER A 81 2.27 -3.27 -2.08
C SER A 81 2.21 -2.29 -3.22
N THR A 82 1.94 -2.77 -4.42
CA THR A 82 1.88 -1.94 -5.63
C THR A 82 0.51 -2.09 -6.28
N LEU A 83 -0.16 -0.96 -6.51
CA LEU A 83 -1.45 -0.93 -7.19
C LEU A 83 -1.33 -1.47 -8.61
N GLN A 84 -2.09 -2.51 -8.93
CA GLN A 84 -2.18 -3.13 -10.25
C GLN A 84 -3.40 -2.61 -11.01
N LYS A 85 -4.54 -2.50 -10.30
CA LYS A 85 -5.80 -2.04 -10.89
C LYS A 85 -6.57 -1.20 -9.88
N GLU A 86 -6.96 0.00 -10.29
CA GLU A 86 -7.85 0.85 -9.48
C GLU A 86 -9.24 0.21 -9.30
N PRO A 87 -9.89 0.45 -8.17
CA PRO A 87 -9.45 1.35 -7.10
C PRO A 87 -8.62 0.67 -6.00
N ASN A 88 -8.51 -0.67 -5.95
CA ASN A 88 -8.10 -1.36 -4.73
C ASN A 88 -7.36 -2.69 -4.93
N HIS A 89 -6.99 -3.05 -6.16
CA HIS A 89 -6.29 -4.32 -6.44
C HIS A 89 -4.78 -4.12 -6.45
N TYR A 90 -4.06 -4.87 -5.60
CA TYR A 90 -2.62 -4.74 -5.36
C TYR A 90 -1.88 -6.04 -5.61
N TYR A 91 -0.60 -5.90 -5.92
CA TYR A 91 0.38 -6.96 -5.85
C TYR A 91 1.29 -6.70 -4.66
N ASP A 92 1.40 -7.69 -3.79
CA ASP A 92 2.12 -7.62 -2.52
C ASP A 92 3.37 -8.50 -2.57
N ILE A 93 4.46 -7.97 -2.02
CA ILE A 93 5.67 -8.74 -1.75
C ILE A 93 6.01 -8.50 -0.28
N GLU A 94 6.15 -9.57 0.47
CA GLU A 94 6.66 -9.55 1.84
C GLU A 94 8.08 -10.08 1.87
N TYR A 95 8.87 -9.57 2.79
CA TYR A 95 10.28 -9.92 2.96
C TYR A 95 10.55 -10.39 4.38
N TYR A 96 11.50 -11.29 4.53
CA TYR A 96 12.15 -11.51 5.81
C TYR A 96 12.96 -10.27 6.21
N GLU A 97 13.23 -10.09 7.48
CA GLU A 97 14.03 -8.95 7.97
C GLU A 97 15.45 -8.92 7.37
N SER A 98 15.97 -10.07 6.99
CA SER A 98 17.24 -10.26 6.27
C SER A 98 17.20 -9.86 4.79
N GLY A 99 15.99 -9.52 4.25
CA GLY A 99 15.80 -8.94 2.92
C GLY A 99 15.39 -9.92 1.83
N GLU A 100 15.39 -11.23 2.10
CA GLU A 100 14.90 -12.23 1.15
C GLU A 100 13.38 -12.21 1.06
N LYS A 101 12.81 -12.58 -0.09
CA LYS A 101 11.38 -12.68 -0.25
C LYS A 101 10.80 -13.76 0.67
N GLN A 102 9.71 -13.43 1.35
CA GLN A 102 8.95 -14.35 2.19
C GLN A 102 7.65 -14.78 1.51
N MET A 103 6.96 -13.85 0.85
CA MET A 103 5.70 -14.09 0.17
C MET A 103 5.54 -13.14 -1.01
N MET A 104 4.83 -13.59 -2.03
CA MET A 104 4.30 -12.72 -3.08
C MET A 104 2.92 -13.19 -3.52
N GLY A 105 2.03 -12.25 -3.83
CA GLY A 105 0.65 -12.55 -4.23
C GLY A 105 -0.16 -11.30 -4.48
N GLU A 106 -1.44 -11.49 -4.72
CA GLU A 106 -2.39 -10.41 -4.98
C GLU A 106 -3.33 -10.20 -3.79
N SER A 107 -3.80 -8.97 -3.62
CA SER A 107 -4.76 -8.59 -2.60
C SER A 107 -5.70 -7.48 -3.06
N ASP A 108 -6.85 -7.39 -2.39
CA ASP A 108 -7.76 -6.26 -2.51
C ASP A 108 -7.79 -5.45 -1.21
N PHE A 109 -7.63 -4.14 -1.29
CA PHE A 109 -7.79 -3.26 -0.13
C PHE A 109 -9.27 -3.07 0.18
N ILE A 110 -9.69 -3.43 1.38
CA ILE A 110 -11.07 -3.33 1.86
C ILE A 110 -11.19 -2.10 2.77
N LYS A 111 -11.81 -1.06 2.26
CA LYS A 111 -11.91 0.23 2.94
C LYS A 111 -12.62 0.15 4.30
N SER A 112 -13.66 -0.68 4.44
CA SER A 112 -14.40 -0.86 5.69
C SER A 112 -13.52 -1.46 6.80
N ARG A 113 -12.53 -2.28 6.45
CA ARG A 113 -11.59 -2.91 7.39
C ARG A 113 -10.28 -2.15 7.56
N GLN A 114 -9.99 -1.19 6.69
CA GLN A 114 -8.66 -0.56 6.58
C GLN A 114 -7.52 -1.60 6.42
N SER A 115 -7.81 -2.72 5.76
CA SER A 115 -6.87 -3.83 5.59
C SER A 115 -6.98 -4.45 4.19
N ARG A 116 -6.00 -5.30 3.85
CA ARG A 116 -6.01 -6.07 2.61
C ARG A 116 -6.45 -7.50 2.86
N LEU A 117 -7.20 -8.04 1.92
CA LEU A 117 -7.54 -9.46 1.86
C LEU A 117 -6.88 -10.07 0.64
N ARG A 118 -6.23 -11.22 0.81
CA ARG A 118 -5.55 -11.94 -0.27
C ARG A 118 -6.53 -12.44 -1.31
N ARG A 119 -6.03 -12.56 -2.54
CA ARG A 119 -6.78 -13.02 -3.70
C ARG A 119 -5.88 -13.79 -4.64
N GLY A 120 -6.43 -14.85 -5.28
CA GLY A 120 -5.66 -15.66 -6.20
C GLY A 120 -4.51 -16.42 -5.51
N ALA A 121 -3.49 -16.74 -6.26
CA ALA A 121 -2.35 -17.49 -5.74
C ALA A 121 -1.37 -16.59 -4.99
N ALA A 122 -0.98 -17.03 -3.79
CA ALA A 122 0.15 -16.47 -3.05
C ALA A 122 1.24 -17.54 -2.93
N ILE A 123 2.47 -17.17 -3.23
CA ILE A 123 3.65 -18.04 -3.21
C ILE A 123 4.48 -17.67 -1.99
N PHE A 124 4.79 -18.65 -1.16
CA PHE A 124 5.60 -18.49 0.04
C PHE A 124 6.97 -19.12 -0.17
N TYR A 125 7.99 -18.45 0.35
CA TYR A 125 9.39 -18.84 0.21
C TYR A 125 10.04 -19.08 1.56
N THR A 126 11.02 -19.97 1.58
CA THR A 126 11.98 -20.05 2.68
C THR A 126 13.01 -18.91 2.59
N LYS A 127 13.83 -18.72 3.65
CA LYS A 127 14.97 -17.80 3.60
C LYS A 127 15.99 -18.16 2.53
N GLN A 128 16.07 -19.42 2.11
CA GLN A 128 16.93 -19.90 1.03
C GLN A 128 16.30 -19.69 -0.36
N GLN A 129 15.20 -18.95 -0.43
CA GLN A 129 14.45 -18.62 -1.65
C GLN A 129 13.89 -19.86 -2.38
N LYS A 130 13.65 -20.95 -1.65
CA LYS A 130 12.90 -22.11 -2.15
C LYS A 130 11.42 -21.90 -1.92
N ILE A 131 10.57 -22.35 -2.85
CA ILE A 131 9.12 -22.32 -2.66
C ILE A 131 8.76 -23.34 -1.58
N SER A 132 8.10 -22.88 -0.53
CA SER A 132 7.60 -23.74 0.57
C SER A 132 6.13 -24.08 0.41
N SER A 133 5.33 -23.15 -0.07
CA SER A 133 3.92 -23.39 -0.34
C SER A 133 3.33 -22.44 -1.38
N ILE A 134 2.24 -22.86 -1.99
CA ILE A 134 1.38 -22.07 -2.85
C ILE A 134 -0.02 -22.19 -2.28
N LEU A 135 -0.58 -21.05 -1.86
CA LEU A 135 -1.93 -20.98 -1.30
C LEU A 135 -2.82 -20.18 -2.25
N VAL A 136 -4.01 -20.67 -2.52
CA VAL A 136 -4.99 -19.96 -3.36
C VAL A 136 -6.10 -19.41 -2.49
N PHE A 137 -6.31 -18.12 -2.58
CA PHE A 137 -7.28 -17.38 -1.79
C PHE A 137 -8.44 -16.87 -2.64
N PHE A 138 -9.59 -16.78 -1.99
CA PHE A 138 -10.74 -16.04 -2.47
C PHE A 138 -11.17 -15.04 -1.39
N ASN A 139 -11.54 -13.83 -1.75
CA ASN A 139 -12.20 -12.90 -0.85
C ASN A 139 -13.56 -12.47 -1.41
N ASP A 140 -14.50 -12.19 -0.51
CA ASP A 140 -15.87 -11.80 -0.89
C ASP A 140 -16.00 -10.30 -1.28
N GLY A 141 -14.87 -9.59 -1.33
CA GLY A 141 -14.81 -8.14 -1.61
C GLY A 141 -15.37 -7.27 -0.48
N LYS A 142 -15.68 -7.88 0.68
CA LYS A 142 -16.23 -7.19 1.86
C LYS A 142 -15.33 -7.40 3.07
N GLU A 143 -15.43 -8.56 3.69
CA GLU A 143 -14.75 -8.77 4.97
C GLU A 143 -14.11 -10.13 5.15
N LYS A 144 -14.39 -11.08 4.27
CA LYS A 144 -13.99 -12.48 4.45
C LYS A 144 -12.97 -12.91 3.43
N GLU A 145 -11.98 -13.62 3.92
CA GLU A 145 -10.94 -14.28 3.13
C GLU A 145 -11.07 -15.79 3.33
N TYR A 146 -10.97 -16.53 2.27
CA TYR A 146 -11.11 -17.97 2.25
C TYR A 146 -9.89 -18.62 1.60
N LEU A 147 -9.42 -19.73 2.16
CA LEU A 147 -8.46 -20.62 1.52
C LEU A 147 -9.21 -21.61 0.63
N VAL A 148 -8.85 -21.64 -0.65
CA VAL A 148 -9.46 -22.50 -1.66
C VAL A 148 -8.58 -23.73 -1.92
N ARG A 149 -7.28 -23.53 -2.01
CA ARG A 149 -6.31 -24.61 -2.27
C ARG A 149 -5.01 -24.35 -1.53
N GLU A 150 -4.38 -25.43 -1.10
CA GLU A 150 -3.08 -25.44 -0.46
C GLU A 150 -2.19 -26.47 -1.14
N THR A 151 -1.01 -26.06 -1.58
CA THR A 151 0.04 -26.93 -2.06
C THR A 151 1.29 -26.67 -1.23
N ILE A 152 1.80 -27.70 -0.54
CA ILE A 152 3.02 -27.64 0.29
C ILE A 152 4.11 -28.45 -0.39
N LEU A 153 5.33 -27.89 -0.46
CA LEU A 153 6.47 -28.51 -1.11
C LEU A 153 7.56 -28.88 -0.07
N ASP A 154 8.21 -29.97 -0.30
CA ASP A 154 9.48 -30.28 0.34
C ASP A 154 10.57 -29.34 -0.24
N THR A 155 11.10 -28.49 0.60
CA THR A 155 12.06 -27.44 0.17
C THR A 155 13.46 -27.99 -0.17
N ILE A 156 13.70 -29.29 0.06
CA ILE A 156 14.95 -29.98 -0.29
C ILE A 156 14.80 -30.66 -1.65
N THR A 157 13.72 -31.38 -1.86
CA THR A 157 13.50 -32.23 -3.04
C THR A 157 12.55 -31.63 -4.07
N ASP A 158 11.94 -30.48 -3.75
CA ASP A 158 10.90 -29.80 -4.53
C ASP A 158 9.66 -30.68 -4.81
N LYS A 159 9.49 -31.80 -4.07
CA LYS A 159 8.34 -32.68 -4.20
C LYS A 159 7.12 -32.10 -3.47
N ILE A 160 5.96 -32.33 -4.03
CA ILE A 160 4.70 -31.99 -3.38
C ILE A 160 4.47 -32.93 -2.19
N LEU A 161 4.37 -32.36 -0.99
CA LEU A 161 4.03 -33.06 0.24
C LEU A 161 2.53 -33.09 0.48
N THR A 162 1.85 -32.00 0.11
CA THR A 162 0.40 -31.83 0.27
C THR A 162 -0.12 -31.06 -0.92
N ASP A 163 -1.24 -31.52 -1.48
CA ASP A 163 -2.06 -30.77 -2.43
C ASP A 163 -3.52 -31.01 -2.03
N ARG A 164 -4.15 -29.95 -1.48
CA ARG A 164 -5.49 -30.03 -0.93
C ARG A 164 -6.35 -28.91 -1.51
N GLU A 165 -7.52 -29.28 -1.99
CA GLU A 165 -8.60 -28.36 -2.32
C GLU A 165 -9.64 -28.37 -1.19
N TYR A 166 -10.17 -27.20 -0.87
CA TYR A 166 -11.19 -26.99 0.17
C TYR A 166 -12.55 -26.74 -0.51
N ASP A 167 -13.48 -27.69 -0.31
CA ASP A 167 -14.87 -27.57 -0.76
C ASP A 167 -15.82 -27.96 0.41
N PRO A 168 -16.53 -27.00 1.01
CA PRO A 168 -16.48 -25.55 0.76
C PRO A 168 -15.13 -24.91 1.18
N PRO A 169 -14.78 -23.73 0.61
CA PRO A 169 -13.56 -23.00 0.96
C PRO A 169 -13.45 -22.73 2.46
N ALA A 170 -12.24 -22.88 3.02
CA ALA A 170 -11.98 -22.68 4.43
C ALA A 170 -11.93 -21.17 4.76
N LEU A 171 -12.85 -20.72 5.63
CA LEU A 171 -12.85 -19.32 6.13
C LEU A 171 -11.61 -19.09 7.00
N LEU A 172 -10.84 -18.05 6.65
CA LEU A 172 -9.73 -17.55 7.46
C LEU A 172 -10.26 -16.47 8.42
N LYS A 173 -9.85 -16.60 9.68
CA LYS A 173 -10.28 -15.68 10.76
C LYS A 173 -9.45 -14.40 10.78
#